data_a24cfaf17ef5f887b8707294053783d8
#
_entry.id   a24cfaf17ef5f887b8707294053783d8
#
_cell.length_a   1.000
_cell.length_b   1.000
_cell.length_c   1.000
_cell.angle_alpha   90.00
_cell.angle_beta   90.00
_cell.angle_gamma   90.00
#
_symmetry.space_group_name_H-M   'P 1'
#
loop_
_entity.id
_entity.type
_entity.pdbx_description
1 polymer ?
#
loop_
_entity_poly.entity_id
_entity_poly.type
_entity_poly.pdbx_seq_one_letter_code
_entity_poly.pdbx_strand_id
1 'polypeptide(L)'
;QRQMCIRDSVETGANLSGFPDFTPPAGAAAGATPIDNVVAAYRMNVVVIEPQSFDDAQQVAVNLQKKKPVVLNFEKTEKSVANRIIDFISGTTYALNGDIKKISNNVILCAPSNVNVSYSEDEHRLGDNMPFMDR
;
A
#
# COMPACT_ATOMS: atom_id res chain seq x y z
N GLN A 1 -5.40 4.73 28.95
CA GLN A 1 -4.49 4.27 27.90
C GLN A 1 -4.45 5.23 26.73
N ARG A 2 -5.60 5.72 26.31
CA ARG A 2 -5.66 6.74 25.28
C ARG A 2 -5.00 8.03 25.72
N GLN A 3 -5.08 8.32 26.99
CA GLN A 3 -4.45 9.50 27.58
C GLN A 3 -2.93 9.43 27.51
N MET A 4 -2.38 8.23 27.56
CA MET A 4 -0.94 8.08 27.44
C MET A 4 -0.42 8.49 26.07
N CYS A 5 -1.13 8.15 25.01
CA CYS A 5 -0.74 8.56 23.68
C CYS A 5 -0.75 10.08 23.49
N ILE A 6 -1.75 10.73 24.05
CA ILE A 6 -1.85 12.19 24.01
C ILE A 6 -0.75 12.84 24.84
N ARG A 7 -0.48 12.23 25.99
CA ARG A 7 0.55 12.74 26.89
C ARG A 7 1.93 12.64 26.28
N ASP A 8 2.20 11.51 25.59
CA ASP A 8 3.47 11.33 24.90
C ASP A 8 3.68 12.37 23.80
N SER A 9 2.62 12.72 23.10
CA SER A 9 2.70 13.75 22.08
C SER A 9 3.05 15.13 22.67
N VAL A 10 2.48 15.44 23.82
CA VAL A 10 2.75 16.71 24.51
C VAL A 10 4.18 16.74 25.05
N GLU A 11 4.62 15.64 25.61
CA GLU A 11 5.98 15.53 26.12
C GLU A 11 7.03 15.67 25.02
N THR A 12 6.74 15.09 23.88
CA THR A 12 7.61 15.23 22.70
C THR A 12 7.71 16.70 22.28
N GLY A 13 6.59 17.41 22.31
CA GLY A 13 6.59 18.83 22.02
C GLY A 13 7.40 19.66 23.02
N ALA A 14 7.36 19.29 24.29
CA ALA A 14 8.11 19.97 25.32
C ALA A 14 9.62 19.74 25.19
N ASN A 15 10.01 18.58 24.74
CA ASN A 15 11.42 18.23 24.59
C ASN A 15 12.08 18.89 23.37
N LEU A 16 11.29 19.41 22.47
CA LEU A 16 11.84 20.10 21.30
C LEU A 16 12.66 21.35 21.67
N SER A 17 12.33 21.94 22.81
CA SER A 17 13.13 23.08 23.29
C SER A 17 14.51 22.71 23.81
N GLY A 18 14.70 21.43 24.10
CA GLY A 18 15.99 20.91 24.54
C GLY A 18 16.82 20.26 23.45
N PHE A 19 16.36 20.33 22.22
CA PHE A 19 17.15 19.81 21.12
C PHE A 19 18.37 20.70 20.96
N PRO A 20 19.56 20.19 21.24
CA PRO A 20 20.76 20.92 20.90
C PRO A 20 20.75 21.14 19.40
N ASP A 21 21.12 22.32 19.00
CA ASP A 21 21.22 22.68 17.61
C ASP A 21 21.74 21.56 16.75
N PHE A 22 20.81 20.96 16.02
CA PHE A 22 21.16 20.03 14.98
C PHE A 22 21.64 20.85 13.78
N THR A 23 22.72 21.55 14.00
CA THR A 23 23.41 22.15 12.86
C THR A 23 24.27 21.06 12.27
N PRO A 24 23.93 20.57 11.09
CA PRO A 24 24.83 19.67 10.41
C PRO A 24 26.17 20.40 10.21
N PRO A 25 27.27 19.77 10.54
CA PRO A 25 28.56 20.40 10.28
C PRO A 25 28.62 20.74 8.80
N ALA A 26 29.03 21.97 8.53
CA ALA A 26 29.03 22.51 7.18
C ALA A 26 29.82 21.66 6.18
N GLY A 27 30.75 20.85 6.67
CA GLY A 27 31.53 19.93 5.83
C GLY A 27 30.78 18.66 5.43
N ALA A 28 29.79 18.25 6.19
CA ALA A 28 29.01 17.04 5.89
C ALA A 28 27.94 17.30 4.84
N ALA A 29 27.51 18.54 4.69
CA ALA A 29 26.48 18.90 3.75
C ALA A 29 26.92 18.76 2.29
N ALA A 30 28.20 18.86 2.03
CA ALA A 30 28.73 18.82 0.67
C ALA A 30 28.94 17.38 0.15
N GLY A 31 29.07 16.41 1.04
CA GLY A 31 29.32 15.02 0.64
C GLY A 31 28.11 14.13 0.72
N ALA A 32 27.13 14.51 1.50
CA ALA A 32 25.90 13.76 1.58
C ALA A 32 25.01 14.20 0.44
N THR A 33 24.97 13.42 -0.59
CA THR A 33 23.94 13.56 -1.57
C THR A 33 22.68 12.93 -0.96
N PRO A 34 21.76 13.72 -0.43
CA PRO A 34 20.50 13.16 0.07
C PRO A 34 19.69 12.51 -1.03
N ILE A 35 20.11 12.68 -2.25
CA ILE A 35 19.48 12.10 -3.43
C ILE A 35 19.57 10.58 -3.42
N ASP A 36 20.67 10.01 -2.99
CA ASP A 36 20.81 8.55 -2.94
C ASP A 36 19.89 7.93 -1.89
N ASN A 37 19.74 8.57 -0.76
CA ASN A 37 18.81 8.10 0.27
C ASN A 37 17.35 8.30 -0.15
N VAL A 38 17.07 9.38 -0.86
CA VAL A 38 15.75 9.66 -1.38
C VAL A 38 15.37 8.66 -2.48
N VAL A 39 16.30 8.36 -3.37
CA VAL A 39 16.08 7.36 -4.43
C VAL A 39 15.93 5.96 -3.85
N ALA A 40 16.68 5.62 -2.82
CA ALA A 40 16.53 4.35 -2.14
C ALA A 40 15.17 4.22 -1.43
N ALA A 41 14.65 5.33 -0.91
CA ALA A 41 13.33 5.35 -0.27
C ALA A 41 12.18 5.18 -1.27
N TYR A 42 12.41 5.49 -2.54
CA TYR A 42 11.40 5.34 -3.59
C TYR A 42 11.42 3.99 -4.30
N ARG A 43 12.26 3.06 -3.88
CA ARG A 43 12.23 1.71 -4.43
C ARG A 43 10.95 1.02 -3.99
N MET A 44 10.05 0.87 -4.95
CA MET A 44 8.80 0.20 -4.72
C MET A 44 8.95 -1.28 -5.03
N ASN A 45 8.67 -2.11 -4.04
CA ASN A 45 8.64 -3.54 -4.25
C ASN A 45 7.20 -3.96 -4.55
N VAL A 46 6.96 -4.41 -5.74
CA VAL A 46 5.68 -4.98 -6.14
C VAL A 46 5.70 -6.46 -5.81
N VAL A 47 4.68 -6.93 -5.11
CA VAL A 47 4.55 -8.32 -4.73
C VAL A 47 3.53 -8.98 -5.65
N VAL A 48 3.88 -10.11 -6.24
CA VAL A 48 2.96 -10.90 -7.05
C VAL A 48 2.60 -12.16 -6.27
N ILE A 49 1.31 -12.41 -6.12
CA ILE A 49 0.79 -13.55 -5.35
C ILE A 49 -0.21 -14.30 -6.21
N GLU A 50 -0.09 -15.63 -6.25
CA GLU A 50 -1.09 -16.54 -6.80
C GLU A 50 -1.80 -17.20 -5.63
N PRO A 51 -2.93 -16.67 -5.17
CA PRO A 51 -3.60 -17.21 -4.00
C PRO A 51 -4.28 -18.54 -4.35
N GLN A 52 -4.08 -19.53 -3.51
CA GLN A 52 -4.77 -20.81 -3.62
C GLN A 52 -5.80 -21.00 -2.53
N SER A 53 -5.61 -20.32 -1.42
CA SER A 53 -6.49 -20.40 -0.27
C SER A 53 -6.82 -19.01 0.27
N PHE A 54 -7.81 -18.97 1.14
CA PHE A 54 -8.17 -17.71 1.81
C PHE A 54 -7.05 -17.18 2.73
N ASP A 55 -6.19 -18.06 3.20
CA ASP A 55 -5.07 -17.65 4.06
C ASP A 55 -4.09 -16.74 3.31
N ASP A 56 -3.96 -16.94 2.01
CA ASP A 56 -3.10 -16.09 1.19
C ASP A 56 -3.60 -14.64 1.13
N ALA A 57 -4.91 -14.45 1.30
CA ALA A 57 -5.49 -13.12 1.36
C ALA A 57 -4.98 -12.31 2.56
N GLN A 58 -4.67 -12.97 3.66
CA GLN A 58 -4.11 -12.30 4.83
C GLN A 58 -2.72 -11.74 4.53
N GLN A 59 -1.93 -12.48 3.76
CA GLN A 59 -0.61 -11.99 3.34
C GLN A 59 -0.72 -10.75 2.44
N VAL A 60 -1.73 -10.72 1.59
CA VAL A 60 -2.02 -9.53 0.78
C VAL A 60 -2.31 -8.33 1.68
N ALA A 61 -3.16 -8.53 2.69
CA ALA A 61 -3.49 -7.47 3.62
C ALA A 61 -2.25 -6.92 4.35
N VAL A 62 -1.37 -7.81 4.79
CA VAL A 62 -0.12 -7.42 5.46
C VAL A 62 0.78 -6.61 4.52
N ASN A 63 0.87 -7.02 3.26
CA ASN A 63 1.67 -6.28 2.29
C ASN A 63 1.09 -4.89 2.00
N LEU A 64 -0.23 -4.79 1.92
CA LEU A 64 -0.90 -3.50 1.74
C LEU A 64 -0.70 -2.59 2.96
N GLN A 65 -0.73 -3.14 4.18
CA GLN A 65 -0.41 -2.37 5.37
C GLN A 65 1.02 -1.84 5.35
N LYS A 66 1.93 -2.61 4.80
CA LYS A 66 3.33 -2.20 4.61
C LYS A 66 3.53 -1.26 3.43
N LYS A 67 2.45 -0.78 2.83
CA LYS A 67 2.47 0.13 1.68
C LYS A 67 3.14 -0.47 0.45
N LYS A 68 3.00 -1.79 0.26
CA LYS A 68 3.51 -2.48 -0.91
C LYS A 68 2.35 -2.80 -1.86
N PRO A 69 2.46 -2.44 -3.14
CA PRO A 69 1.45 -2.85 -4.12
C PRO A 69 1.52 -4.36 -4.36
N VAL A 70 0.37 -4.96 -4.52
CA VAL A 70 0.24 -6.41 -4.71
C VAL A 70 -0.54 -6.71 -5.97
N VAL A 71 0.00 -7.59 -6.80
CA VAL A 71 -0.67 -8.11 -7.97
C VAL A 71 -1.17 -9.52 -7.64
N LEU A 72 -2.44 -9.75 -7.86
CA LEU A 72 -3.07 -11.04 -7.60
C LEU A 72 -3.44 -11.72 -8.90
N ASN A 73 -2.97 -12.94 -9.07
CA ASN A 73 -3.30 -13.77 -10.21
C ASN A 73 -4.18 -14.93 -9.77
N PHE A 74 -5.41 -14.96 -10.26
CA PHE A 74 -6.40 -15.97 -9.90
C PHE A 74 -6.56 -17.08 -10.95
N GLU A 75 -5.62 -17.23 -11.88
CA GLU A 75 -5.76 -18.22 -12.94
C GLU A 75 -5.90 -19.65 -12.42
N LYS A 76 -5.21 -19.95 -11.34
CA LYS A 76 -5.20 -21.30 -10.74
C LYS A 76 -6.10 -21.40 -9.52
N THR A 77 -6.83 -20.33 -9.21
CA THR A 77 -7.67 -20.29 -8.01
C THR A 77 -9.10 -20.69 -8.35
N GLU A 78 -9.69 -21.51 -7.49
CA GLU A 78 -11.09 -21.86 -7.63
C GLU A 78 -11.96 -20.60 -7.53
N LYS A 79 -12.97 -20.51 -8.37
CA LYS A 79 -13.82 -19.32 -8.48
C LYS A 79 -14.48 -18.93 -7.17
N SER A 80 -14.92 -19.90 -6.40
CA SER A 80 -15.54 -19.65 -5.09
C SER A 80 -14.57 -19.03 -4.11
N VAL A 81 -13.34 -19.53 -4.09
CA VAL A 81 -12.26 -19.02 -3.24
C VAL A 81 -11.82 -17.64 -3.71
N ALA A 82 -11.68 -17.47 -5.03
CA ALA A 82 -11.31 -16.19 -5.62
C ALA A 82 -12.29 -15.08 -5.23
N ASN A 83 -13.58 -15.34 -5.31
CA ASN A 83 -14.60 -14.37 -4.93
C ASN A 83 -14.47 -13.94 -3.46
N ARG A 84 -14.27 -14.89 -2.56
CA ARG A 84 -14.07 -14.59 -1.14
C ARG A 84 -12.83 -13.76 -0.90
N ILE A 85 -11.76 -14.08 -1.59
CA ILE A 85 -10.50 -13.32 -1.49
C ILE A 85 -10.69 -11.89 -2.01
N ILE A 86 -11.36 -11.74 -3.15
CA ILE A 86 -11.65 -10.44 -3.73
C ILE A 86 -12.49 -9.58 -2.78
N ASP A 87 -13.53 -10.15 -2.19
CA ASP A 87 -14.38 -9.44 -1.24
C ASP A 87 -13.58 -8.97 -0.01
N PHE A 88 -12.77 -9.85 0.54
CA PHE A 88 -11.91 -9.52 1.69
C PHE A 88 -10.90 -8.41 1.35
N ILE A 89 -10.23 -8.55 0.22
CA ILE A 89 -9.21 -7.59 -0.20
C ILE A 89 -9.83 -6.25 -0.57
N SER A 90 -11.01 -6.26 -1.16
CA SER A 90 -11.74 -5.03 -1.46
C SER A 90 -12.03 -4.24 -0.19
N GLY A 91 -12.53 -4.90 0.84
CA GLY A 91 -12.75 -4.25 2.13
C GLY A 91 -11.47 -3.78 2.79
N THR A 92 -10.41 -4.60 2.73
CA THR A 92 -9.12 -4.25 3.30
C THR A 92 -8.49 -3.05 2.60
N THR A 93 -8.52 -3.04 1.28
CA THR A 93 -7.96 -1.94 0.48
C THR A 93 -8.72 -0.66 0.72
N TYR A 94 -10.04 -0.74 0.79
CA TYR A 94 -10.87 0.42 1.12
C TYR A 94 -10.53 0.99 2.50
N ALA A 95 -10.37 0.13 3.50
CA ALA A 95 -10.03 0.54 4.86
C ALA A 95 -8.64 1.20 4.94
N LEU A 96 -7.73 0.81 4.06
CA LEU A 96 -6.37 1.37 3.99
C LEU A 96 -6.25 2.56 3.03
N ASN A 97 -7.36 3.05 2.50
CA ASN A 97 -7.40 4.13 1.49
C ASN A 97 -6.58 3.80 0.25
N GLY A 98 -6.55 2.53 -0.12
CA GLY A 98 -5.91 2.07 -1.34
C GLY A 98 -6.87 2.05 -2.52
N ASP A 99 -6.39 1.55 -3.64
CA ASP A 99 -7.17 1.41 -4.87
C ASP A 99 -7.01 0.01 -5.45
N ILE A 100 -8.03 -0.46 -6.13
CA ILE A 100 -8.02 -1.76 -6.80
C ILE A 100 -8.27 -1.54 -8.28
N LYS A 101 -7.39 -2.07 -9.11
CA LYS A 101 -7.52 -2.02 -10.55
C LYS A 101 -7.51 -3.44 -11.12
N LYS A 102 -8.50 -3.74 -11.92
CA LYS A 102 -8.53 -5.00 -12.65
C LYS A 102 -7.65 -4.86 -13.90
N ILE A 103 -6.64 -5.72 -14.00
CA ILE A 103 -5.73 -5.73 -15.14
C ILE A 103 -6.26 -6.67 -16.22
N SER A 104 -6.76 -7.82 -15.82
CA SER A 104 -7.27 -8.83 -16.72
C SER A 104 -8.40 -9.60 -16.03
N ASN A 105 -9.00 -10.55 -16.71
CA ASN A 105 -10.12 -11.32 -16.14
C ASN A 105 -9.74 -12.03 -14.84
N ASN A 106 -8.49 -12.44 -14.72
CA ASN A 106 -8.03 -13.19 -13.57
C ASN A 106 -6.90 -12.47 -12.81
N VAL A 107 -6.57 -11.24 -13.18
CA VAL A 107 -5.47 -10.50 -12.57
C VAL A 107 -5.96 -9.16 -12.04
N ILE A 108 -5.69 -8.92 -10.77
CA ILE A 108 -6.10 -7.69 -10.07
C ILE A 108 -4.86 -7.07 -9.43
N LEU A 109 -4.75 -5.75 -9.54
CA LEU A 109 -3.72 -4.97 -8.86
C LEU A 109 -4.35 -4.25 -7.67
N CYS A 110 -3.76 -4.46 -6.50
CA CYS A 110 -4.11 -3.74 -5.29
C CYS A 110 -3.00 -2.74 -4.97
N ALA A 111 -3.33 -1.48 -4.98
CA ALA A 111 -2.38 -0.41 -4.72
C ALA A 111 -2.68 0.26 -3.38
N PRO A 112 -1.68 0.42 -2.51
CA PRO A 112 -1.85 1.18 -1.28
C PRO A 112 -1.93 2.68 -1.58
N SER A 113 -2.29 3.47 -0.57
CA SER A 113 -2.52 4.91 -0.72
C SER A 113 -1.32 5.72 -1.22
N ASN A 114 -0.12 5.18 -1.06
CA ASN A 114 1.10 5.83 -1.52
C ASN A 114 1.47 5.54 -2.97
N VAL A 115 0.71 4.69 -3.63
CA VAL A 115 0.95 4.30 -5.02
C VAL A 115 -0.19 4.80 -5.88
N ASN A 116 0.14 5.57 -6.88
CA ASN A 116 -0.83 6.05 -7.84
C ASN A 116 -0.79 5.19 -9.09
N VAL A 117 -1.89 4.55 -9.40
CA VAL A 117 -1.98 3.69 -10.59
C VAL A 117 -2.78 4.42 -11.65
N SER A 118 -2.11 4.86 -12.70
CA SER A 118 -2.77 5.40 -13.86
C SER A 118 -2.89 4.32 -14.94
N TYR A 119 -4.05 4.21 -15.48
CA TYR A 119 -4.31 3.33 -16.61
C TYR A 119 -4.18 4.15 -17.87
N SER A 120 -3.31 3.78 -18.75
CA SER A 120 -3.18 4.46 -20.04
C SER A 120 -4.17 3.85 -21.02
N GLU A 121 -5.46 4.16 -20.92
CA GLU A 121 -6.32 3.57 -21.62
C GLU A 121 -7.44 4.04 -21.94
N ASP A 122 -7.68 3.85 -22.92
CA ASP A 122 -8.89 3.97 -23.68
C ASP A 122 -10.01 3.37 -22.88
N GLU A 123 -10.64 4.22 -22.08
CA GLU A 123 -12.01 4.17 -22.01
C GLU A 123 -12.74 2.93 -21.77
N HIS A 124 -12.18 1.91 -21.21
CA HIS A 124 -13.05 0.99 -20.54
C HIS A 124 -13.44 1.64 -19.20
N ARG A 125 -14.49 2.40 -19.27
CA ARG A 125 -15.21 2.87 -18.11
C ARG A 125 -15.58 1.65 -17.28
N LEU A 126 -14.71 1.28 -16.38
CA LEU A 126 -14.95 0.24 -15.40
C LEU A 126 -15.99 0.67 -14.37
N GLY A 127 -16.60 1.84 -14.58
CA GLY A 127 -17.58 2.37 -13.67
C GLY A 127 -18.89 1.61 -13.65
N ASP A 128 -19.25 0.98 -14.75
CA ASP A 128 -20.57 0.38 -14.84
C ASP A 128 -20.61 -1.13 -14.83
N ASN A 129 -19.48 -1.77 -14.96
CA ASN A 129 -19.44 -3.22 -14.94
C ASN A 129 -18.28 -3.68 -14.10
N MET A 130 -18.49 -3.69 -12.81
CA MET A 130 -17.67 -4.50 -11.94
C MET A 130 -18.09 -5.95 -12.12
N PRO A 131 -17.30 -6.78 -12.82
CA PRO A 131 -17.74 -8.15 -13.11
C PRO A 131 -17.82 -9.03 -11.87
N PHE A 132 -17.38 -8.54 -10.72
CA PHE A 132 -17.57 -9.26 -9.47
C PHE A 132 -18.89 -8.90 -8.77
N MET A 133 -19.60 -7.91 -9.25
CA MET A 133 -20.93 -7.57 -8.75
C MET A 133 -22.03 -8.15 -9.61
N ASP A 134 -21.67 -8.63 -10.80
CA ASP A 134 -22.61 -9.23 -11.71
C ASP A 134 -22.71 -10.72 -11.42
N ARG A 135 -23.70 -11.06 -10.69
CA ARG A 135 -23.99 -12.45 -10.38
C ARG A 135 -25.41 -12.80 -10.74
#